data_b92ffdcf20c80fc8f15708b5b970c49a
#
_entry.id   b92ffdcf20c80fc8f15708b5b970c49a
#
_cell.length_a   1.000
_cell.length_b   1.000
_cell.length_c   1.000
_cell.angle_alpha   90.00
_cell.angle_beta   90.00
_cell.angle_gamma   90.00
#
_symmetry.space_group_name_H-M   'P 1'
#
loop_
_entity.id
_entity.type
_entity.pdbx_description
1 polymer ?
#
loop_
_entity_poly.entity_id
_entity_poly.type
_entity_poly.pdbx_seq_one_letter_code
_entity_poly.pdbx_strand_id
1 'polypeptide(L)'
;MRNLPLILPLLLAGCVSTQPAMSPLPTASVTAKLETQPVATMEDAADDPAIWRNAANPAHSLIIGTDKRAGIHVYDLQGRQVGFTPSPRLNNVDLRDVGGSIGVLVAASDRQDLAQAQMALFRLDTSAKTLVPLVTLPVGPGEAYGMCLWQRASDKALFGFVVLKDGRIDQVAIDLNTAIPSGKVVR
;
A
#
# COMPACT_ATOMS: atom_id res chain seq x y z
N MET A 1 29.25 63.78 -38.53
CA MET A 1 29.51 63.22 -37.20
C MET A 1 28.55 62.05 -36.99
N ARG A 2 29.06 60.83 -37.03
CA ARG A 2 28.23 59.62 -36.95
C ARG A 2 28.31 59.09 -35.52
N ASN A 3 27.17 59.15 -34.82
CA ASN A 3 27.06 58.56 -33.48
C ASN A 3 26.99 57.05 -33.57
N LEU A 4 27.96 56.33 -33.01
CA LEU A 4 28.02 54.88 -32.91
C LEU A 4 27.35 54.50 -31.56
N PRO A 5 26.35 53.62 -31.54
CA PRO A 5 25.78 53.16 -30.28
C PRO A 5 26.69 52.15 -29.58
N LEU A 6 26.97 52.37 -28.32
CA LEU A 6 27.73 51.51 -27.45
C LEU A 6 26.77 50.37 -26.97
N ILE A 7 27.00 49.15 -27.47
CA ILE A 7 26.28 47.94 -27.01
C ILE A 7 27.01 47.37 -25.80
N LEU A 8 26.42 47.47 -24.65
CA LEU A 8 26.91 46.89 -23.40
C LEU A 8 26.46 45.41 -23.31
N PRO A 9 27.36 44.41 -23.23
CA PRO A 9 26.94 43.03 -23.07
C PRO A 9 26.45 42.78 -21.62
N LEU A 10 25.19 42.33 -21.50
CA LEU A 10 24.60 41.90 -20.24
C LEU A 10 25.10 40.49 -19.91
N LEU A 11 26.01 40.37 -18.96
CA LEU A 11 26.48 39.08 -18.42
C LEU A 11 25.39 38.49 -17.49
N LEU A 12 24.65 37.51 -17.97
CA LEU A 12 23.78 36.68 -17.15
C LEU A 12 24.64 35.68 -16.37
N ALA A 13 24.93 36.00 -15.10
CA ALA A 13 25.49 35.04 -14.17
C ALA A 13 24.41 34.06 -13.72
N GLY A 14 24.30 32.89 -14.39
CA GLY A 14 23.47 31.81 -13.96
C GLY A 14 24.05 31.18 -12.67
N CYS A 15 23.30 31.21 -11.58
CA CYS A 15 23.64 30.45 -10.38
C CYS A 15 23.51 28.94 -10.69
N VAL A 16 24.62 28.28 -10.97
CA VAL A 16 24.67 26.81 -11.01
C VAL A 16 24.68 26.34 -9.55
N SER A 17 23.56 25.89 -9.05
CA SER A 17 23.50 25.17 -7.78
C SER A 17 24.09 23.78 -7.98
N THR A 18 25.35 23.58 -7.59
CA THR A 18 25.93 22.25 -7.48
C THR A 18 25.32 21.54 -6.29
N GLN A 19 24.27 20.74 -6.50
CA GLN A 19 23.86 19.80 -5.47
C GLN A 19 25.02 18.81 -5.23
N PRO A 20 25.42 18.59 -3.96
CA PRO A 20 26.43 17.59 -3.66
C PRO A 20 25.93 16.23 -4.19
N ALA A 21 26.74 15.57 -5.00
CA ALA A 21 26.45 14.22 -5.45
C ALA A 21 26.33 13.32 -4.21
N MET A 22 25.11 12.85 -3.93
CA MET A 22 24.91 11.86 -2.88
C MET A 22 25.72 10.62 -3.25
N SER A 23 26.67 10.24 -2.39
CA SER A 23 27.36 8.95 -2.56
C SER A 23 26.31 7.85 -2.57
N PRO A 24 26.34 6.93 -3.55
CA PRO A 24 25.40 5.82 -3.57
C PRO A 24 25.53 5.03 -2.26
N LEU A 25 24.40 4.80 -1.58
CA LEU A 25 24.39 3.94 -0.42
C LEU A 25 24.90 2.54 -0.82
N PRO A 26 25.64 1.85 0.06
CA PRO A 26 26.09 0.50 -0.24
C PRO A 26 24.89 -0.40 -0.53
N THR A 27 24.90 -1.04 -1.69
CA THR A 27 23.85 -1.98 -2.13
C THR A 27 24.34 -3.40 -1.94
N ALA A 28 23.45 -4.29 -1.46
CA ALA A 28 23.69 -5.72 -1.41
C ALA A 28 22.94 -6.39 -2.58
N SER A 29 23.63 -7.23 -3.33
CA SER A 29 22.99 -8.08 -4.34
C SER A 29 22.40 -9.30 -3.67
N VAL A 30 21.11 -9.58 -3.92
CA VAL A 30 20.42 -10.77 -3.45
C VAL A 30 19.84 -11.53 -4.63
N THR A 31 19.81 -12.85 -4.53
CA THR A 31 19.14 -13.70 -5.53
C THR A 31 17.82 -14.20 -4.94
N ALA A 32 16.74 -14.05 -5.71
CA ALA A 32 15.45 -14.61 -5.33
C ALA A 32 15.56 -16.14 -5.22
N LYS A 33 15.06 -16.69 -4.12
CA LYS A 33 15.06 -18.13 -3.89
C LYS A 33 13.78 -18.80 -4.38
N LEU A 34 12.69 -18.05 -4.38
CA LEU A 34 11.35 -18.51 -4.77
C LEU A 34 10.57 -17.34 -5.36
N GLU A 35 9.57 -17.70 -6.16
CA GLU A 35 8.55 -16.80 -6.68
C GLU A 35 7.18 -17.36 -6.33
N THR A 36 6.18 -16.50 -6.18
CA THR A 36 4.79 -16.93 -6.05
C THR A 36 4.26 -17.45 -7.39
N GLN A 37 3.27 -18.33 -7.35
CA GLN A 37 2.52 -18.66 -8.55
C GLN A 37 1.97 -17.37 -9.17
N PRO A 38 2.10 -17.19 -10.49
CA PRO A 38 1.58 -16.00 -11.16
C PRO A 38 0.05 -15.93 -11.03
N VAL A 39 -0.49 -14.72 -11.03
CA VAL A 39 -1.94 -14.51 -11.17
C VAL A 39 -2.41 -14.98 -12.54
N ALA A 40 -3.66 -15.43 -12.63
CA ALA A 40 -4.23 -15.90 -13.90
C ALA A 40 -4.66 -14.74 -14.82
N THR A 41 -4.84 -13.57 -14.28
CA THR A 41 -5.21 -12.36 -15.03
C THR A 41 -4.02 -11.79 -15.79
N MET A 42 -4.31 -11.30 -16.99
CA MET A 42 -3.29 -10.74 -17.90
C MET A 42 -3.15 -9.23 -17.71
N GLU A 43 -2.08 -8.66 -18.27
CA GLU A 43 -1.76 -7.22 -18.28
C GLU A 43 -1.38 -6.69 -16.87
N ASP A 44 -1.77 -5.47 -16.53
CA ASP A 44 -1.52 -4.82 -15.24
C ASP A 44 -2.45 -5.41 -14.16
N ALA A 45 -2.10 -6.56 -13.62
CA ALA A 45 -2.91 -7.33 -12.68
C ALA A 45 -2.24 -7.48 -11.31
N ALA A 46 -1.14 -8.23 -11.20
CA ALA A 46 -0.41 -8.37 -9.95
C ALA A 46 0.16 -7.02 -9.50
N ASP A 47 0.00 -6.68 -8.21
CA ASP A 47 0.42 -5.36 -7.70
C ASP A 47 1.26 -5.47 -6.42
N ASP A 48 0.62 -5.45 -5.27
CA ASP A 48 1.30 -5.19 -3.99
C ASP A 48 1.23 -6.41 -3.06
N PRO A 49 2.31 -6.76 -2.36
CA PRO A 49 2.32 -7.83 -1.38
C PRO A 49 2.41 -7.33 0.06
N ALA A 50 1.77 -8.04 0.98
CA ALA A 50 1.98 -7.93 2.42
C ALA A 50 2.31 -9.31 3.01
N ILE A 51 3.11 -9.35 4.09
CA ILE A 51 3.53 -10.61 4.71
C ILE A 51 3.00 -10.68 6.14
N TRP A 52 2.19 -11.69 6.42
CA TRP A 52 1.87 -12.07 7.79
C TRP A 52 2.91 -13.04 8.31
N ARG A 53 3.62 -12.63 9.37
CA ARG A 53 4.58 -13.49 10.05
C ARG A 53 3.88 -14.27 11.15
N ASN A 54 3.84 -15.59 11.03
CA ASN A 54 3.41 -16.46 12.12
C ASN A 54 4.50 -16.51 13.20
N ALA A 55 4.23 -15.87 14.35
CA ALA A 55 5.21 -15.79 15.44
C ALA A 55 5.48 -17.15 16.10
N ALA A 56 4.46 -18.03 16.16
CA ALA A 56 4.57 -19.36 16.77
C ALA A 56 5.29 -20.36 15.86
N ASN A 57 5.07 -20.25 14.54
CA ASN A 57 5.73 -21.10 13.55
C ASN A 57 6.01 -20.32 12.27
N PRO A 58 7.18 -19.68 12.16
CA PRO A 58 7.51 -18.82 10.99
C PRO A 58 7.42 -19.52 9.63
N ALA A 59 7.57 -20.86 9.58
CA ALA A 59 7.40 -21.61 8.34
C ALA A 59 5.97 -21.62 7.81
N HIS A 60 4.99 -21.29 8.64
CA HIS A 60 3.58 -21.16 8.28
C HIS A 60 3.13 -19.69 8.09
N SER A 61 4.07 -18.78 7.88
CA SER A 61 3.76 -17.41 7.48
C SER A 61 3.08 -17.39 6.12
N LEU A 62 2.33 -16.34 5.84
CA LEU A 62 1.55 -16.19 4.60
C LEU A 62 1.92 -14.89 3.89
N ILE A 63 1.86 -14.93 2.57
CA ILE A 63 2.00 -13.77 1.70
C ILE A 63 0.62 -13.45 1.15
N ILE A 64 0.21 -12.20 1.26
CA ILE A 64 -1.05 -11.68 0.73
C ILE A 64 -0.69 -10.81 -0.47
N GLY A 65 -1.27 -11.07 -1.63
CA GLY A 65 -0.98 -10.31 -2.85
C GLY A 65 -2.24 -9.86 -3.54
N THR A 66 -2.27 -8.62 -4.01
CA THR A 66 -3.40 -8.08 -4.78
C THR A 66 -3.27 -8.41 -6.26
N ASP A 67 -4.39 -8.80 -6.84
CA ASP A 67 -4.66 -8.80 -8.28
C ASP A 67 -5.74 -7.74 -8.55
N LYS A 68 -5.36 -6.65 -9.20
CA LYS A 68 -6.23 -5.50 -9.47
C LYS A 68 -7.51 -5.87 -10.21
N ARG A 69 -7.51 -6.99 -10.92
CA ARG A 69 -8.63 -7.40 -11.77
C ARG A 69 -9.51 -8.46 -11.13
N ALA A 70 -8.95 -9.27 -10.22
CA ALA A 70 -9.64 -10.43 -9.67
C ALA A 70 -9.87 -10.35 -8.15
N GLY A 71 -8.88 -9.92 -7.36
CA GLY A 71 -9.03 -9.88 -5.90
C GLY A 71 -7.72 -10.04 -5.14
N ILE A 72 -7.76 -10.77 -4.03
CA ILE A 72 -6.62 -10.98 -3.17
C ILE A 72 -6.28 -12.47 -3.10
N HIS A 73 -5.02 -12.77 -3.38
CA HIS A 73 -4.44 -14.10 -3.26
C HIS A 73 -3.74 -14.27 -1.92
N VAL A 74 -3.76 -15.48 -1.39
CA VAL A 74 -2.97 -15.90 -0.23
C VAL A 74 -2.01 -16.99 -0.69
N TYR A 75 -0.72 -16.80 -0.41
CA TYR A 75 0.34 -17.74 -0.76
C TYR A 75 1.05 -18.25 0.48
N ASP A 76 1.56 -19.47 0.44
CA ASP A 76 2.50 -19.97 1.41
C ASP A 76 3.94 -19.52 1.09
N LEU A 77 4.89 -19.83 1.99
CA LEU A 77 6.31 -19.49 1.77
C LEU A 77 6.99 -20.34 0.69
N GLN A 78 6.32 -21.30 0.10
CA GLN A 78 6.75 -22.03 -1.08
C GLN A 78 6.21 -21.40 -2.37
N GLY A 79 5.55 -20.24 -2.26
CA GLY A 79 4.97 -19.53 -3.40
C GLY A 79 3.69 -20.14 -3.96
N ARG A 80 3.13 -21.18 -3.33
CA ARG A 80 1.89 -21.81 -3.79
C ARG A 80 0.70 -21.00 -3.35
N GLN A 81 -0.25 -20.76 -4.25
CA GLN A 81 -1.53 -20.18 -3.90
C GLN A 81 -2.32 -21.15 -3.01
N VAL A 82 -2.65 -20.71 -1.81
CA VAL A 82 -3.39 -21.50 -0.80
C VAL A 82 -4.76 -20.90 -0.47
N GLY A 83 -5.05 -19.71 -0.99
CA GLY A 83 -6.34 -19.06 -0.84
C GLY A 83 -6.56 -17.95 -1.86
N PHE A 84 -7.83 -17.60 -2.08
CA PHE A 84 -8.25 -16.51 -2.95
C PHE A 84 -9.57 -15.92 -2.47
N THR A 85 -9.67 -14.59 -2.49
CA THR A 85 -10.90 -13.86 -2.16
C THR A 85 -11.22 -12.91 -3.31
N PRO A 86 -12.33 -13.11 -4.04
CA PRO A 86 -12.74 -12.21 -5.09
C PRO A 86 -13.01 -10.80 -4.55
N SER A 87 -12.30 -9.82 -5.06
CA SER A 87 -12.49 -8.40 -4.75
C SER A 87 -11.76 -7.57 -5.80
N PRO A 88 -12.33 -7.39 -6.99
CA PRO A 88 -11.66 -6.69 -8.08
C PRO A 88 -11.48 -5.21 -7.74
N ARG A 89 -10.53 -4.55 -8.43
CA ARG A 89 -10.18 -3.14 -8.32
C ARG A 89 -9.49 -2.72 -7.01
N LEU A 90 -9.01 -3.68 -6.24
CA LEU A 90 -8.05 -3.39 -5.17
C LEU A 90 -6.67 -3.07 -5.77
N ASN A 91 -5.89 -2.24 -5.06
CA ASN A 91 -4.55 -1.86 -5.47
C ASN A 91 -3.54 -2.29 -4.38
N ASN A 92 -3.07 -1.37 -3.55
CA ASN A 92 -2.12 -1.70 -2.49
C ASN A 92 -2.78 -2.45 -1.32
N VAL A 93 -1.98 -3.26 -0.62
CA VAL A 93 -2.40 -4.03 0.53
C VAL A 93 -1.38 -3.90 1.67
N ASP A 94 -1.87 -3.81 2.91
CA ASP A 94 -1.04 -3.91 4.11
C ASP A 94 -1.80 -4.68 5.20
N LEU A 95 -1.11 -5.16 6.21
CA LEU A 95 -1.73 -5.90 7.30
C LEU A 95 -1.11 -5.58 8.66
N ARG A 96 -1.91 -5.79 9.71
CA ARG A 96 -1.45 -5.72 11.10
C ARG A 96 -2.07 -6.85 11.91
N ASP A 97 -1.26 -7.49 12.74
CA ASP A 97 -1.78 -8.34 13.80
C ASP A 97 -2.26 -7.41 14.92
N VAL A 98 -3.58 -7.30 15.05
CA VAL A 98 -4.24 -6.41 16.01
C VAL A 98 -4.77 -7.18 17.22
N GLY A 99 -4.70 -8.51 17.17
CA GLY A 99 -5.20 -9.38 18.22
C GLY A 99 -6.74 -9.36 18.38
N GLY A 100 -7.21 -9.79 19.53
CA GLY A 100 -8.64 -9.82 19.84
C GLY A 100 -9.46 -10.71 18.90
N SER A 101 -10.69 -10.33 18.62
CA SER A 101 -11.61 -11.07 17.74
C SER A 101 -11.25 -10.99 16.26
N ILE A 102 -10.50 -9.96 15.87
CA ILE A 102 -10.06 -9.78 14.48
C ILE A 102 -8.78 -10.58 14.20
N GLY A 103 -7.85 -10.62 15.17
CA GLY A 103 -6.55 -11.25 14.96
C GLY A 103 -5.72 -10.47 13.95
N VAL A 104 -5.67 -10.92 12.70
CA VAL A 104 -4.92 -10.25 11.63
C VAL A 104 -5.87 -9.46 10.73
N LEU A 105 -5.75 -8.14 10.80
CA LEU A 105 -6.44 -7.23 9.90
C LEU A 105 -5.62 -7.05 8.61
N VAL A 106 -6.29 -7.18 7.48
CA VAL A 106 -5.76 -6.84 6.16
C VAL A 106 -6.56 -5.68 5.62
N ALA A 107 -5.89 -4.68 5.09
CA ALA A 107 -6.51 -3.53 4.44
C ALA A 107 -5.97 -3.37 3.03
N ALA A 108 -6.84 -2.98 2.11
CA ALA A 108 -6.45 -2.67 0.74
C ALA A 108 -7.11 -1.38 0.26
N SER A 109 -6.40 -0.59 -0.54
CA SER A 109 -7.01 0.54 -1.22
C SER A 109 -7.99 0.03 -2.29
N ASP A 110 -9.22 0.55 -2.24
CA ASP A 110 -10.31 0.13 -3.12
C ASP A 110 -10.61 1.23 -4.14
N ARG A 111 -10.55 0.84 -5.42
CA ARG A 111 -10.74 1.70 -6.59
C ARG A 111 -12.04 1.38 -7.35
N GLN A 112 -13.02 0.78 -6.68
CA GLN A 112 -14.33 0.48 -7.27
C GLN A 112 -15.01 1.77 -7.75
N ASP A 113 -14.94 2.82 -6.94
CA ASP A 113 -15.37 4.16 -7.31
C ASP A 113 -14.14 5.08 -7.50
N LEU A 114 -13.92 5.54 -8.72
CA LEU A 114 -12.78 6.42 -9.03
C LEU A 114 -12.98 7.86 -8.53
N ALA A 115 -14.21 8.22 -8.14
CA ALA A 115 -14.53 9.53 -7.58
C ALA A 115 -14.49 9.55 -6.05
N GLN A 116 -14.54 8.38 -5.41
CA GLN A 116 -14.57 8.24 -3.95
C GLN A 116 -13.55 7.19 -3.50
N ALA A 117 -12.44 7.64 -2.94
CA ALA A 117 -11.44 6.76 -2.36
C ALA A 117 -12.04 5.95 -1.21
N GLN A 118 -11.71 4.68 -1.19
CA GLN A 118 -12.19 3.73 -0.20
C GLN A 118 -11.04 2.84 0.28
N MET A 119 -11.21 2.24 1.45
CA MET A 119 -10.31 1.25 2.02
C MET A 119 -11.12 0.02 2.42
N ALA A 120 -10.87 -1.10 1.73
CA ALA A 120 -11.50 -2.38 2.04
C ALA A 120 -10.75 -3.06 3.20
N LEU A 121 -11.48 -3.53 4.20
CA LEU A 121 -10.95 -4.25 5.36
C LEU A 121 -11.39 -5.69 5.35
N PHE A 122 -10.44 -6.57 5.66
CA PHE A 122 -10.62 -8.01 5.74
C PHE A 122 -10.00 -8.55 7.02
N ARG A 123 -10.50 -9.68 7.49
CA ARG A 123 -9.83 -10.51 8.49
C ARG A 123 -9.14 -11.67 7.79
N LEU A 124 -7.85 -11.88 8.04
CA LEU A 124 -7.16 -13.08 7.59
C LEU A 124 -7.51 -14.24 8.51
N ASP A 125 -8.18 -15.24 7.97
CA ASP A 125 -8.32 -16.54 8.62
C ASP A 125 -7.07 -17.37 8.34
N THR A 126 -6.16 -17.40 9.31
CA THR A 126 -4.87 -18.07 9.16
C THR A 126 -4.97 -19.59 9.10
N SER A 127 -6.06 -20.16 9.60
CA SER A 127 -6.33 -21.61 9.56
C SER A 127 -6.90 -22.01 8.20
N ALA A 128 -7.94 -21.30 7.75
CA ALA A 128 -8.54 -21.51 6.43
C ALA A 128 -7.71 -20.93 5.29
N LYS A 129 -6.73 -20.05 5.60
CA LYS A 129 -5.87 -19.33 4.64
C LYS A 129 -6.68 -18.50 3.64
N THR A 130 -7.73 -17.85 4.12
CA THR A 130 -8.62 -17.02 3.33
C THR A 130 -8.83 -15.65 3.97
N LEU A 131 -9.26 -14.69 3.18
CA LEU A 131 -9.68 -13.38 3.67
C LEU A 131 -11.21 -13.33 3.80
N VAL A 132 -11.68 -12.93 4.98
CA VAL A 132 -13.08 -12.70 5.28
C VAL A 132 -13.35 -11.21 5.18
N PRO A 133 -14.18 -10.73 4.25
CA PRO A 133 -14.53 -9.31 4.16
C PRO A 133 -15.19 -8.83 5.45
N LEU A 134 -14.82 -7.63 5.91
CA LEU A 134 -15.39 -6.98 7.08
C LEU A 134 -16.24 -5.77 6.69
N VAL A 135 -15.62 -4.80 6.06
CA VAL A 135 -16.24 -3.52 5.68
C VAL A 135 -15.37 -2.79 4.67
N THR A 136 -15.99 -1.95 3.85
CA THR A 136 -15.27 -0.92 3.05
C THR A 136 -15.51 0.44 3.70
N LEU A 137 -14.44 1.12 4.09
CA LEU A 137 -14.48 2.42 4.74
C LEU A 137 -14.37 3.54 3.70
N PRO A 138 -15.22 4.57 3.74
CA PRO A 138 -15.03 5.75 2.92
C PRO A 138 -13.81 6.54 3.42
N VAL A 139 -13.01 7.03 2.48
CA VAL A 139 -11.82 7.84 2.75
C VAL A 139 -12.07 9.29 2.36
N GLY A 140 -12.49 9.55 1.11
CA GLY A 140 -12.74 10.90 0.65
C GLY A 140 -12.85 10.99 -0.88
N PRO A 141 -13.09 12.19 -1.42
CA PRO A 141 -13.19 12.35 -2.86
C PRO A 141 -11.85 12.11 -3.56
N GLY A 142 -11.87 11.46 -4.71
CA GLY A 142 -10.72 11.11 -5.54
C GLY A 142 -10.46 9.61 -5.63
N GLU A 143 -9.52 9.22 -6.49
CA GLU A 143 -9.16 7.83 -6.72
C GLU A 143 -8.12 7.37 -5.70
N ALA A 144 -8.44 6.33 -4.92
CA ALA A 144 -7.47 5.66 -4.05
C ALA A 144 -6.38 4.99 -4.87
N TYR A 145 -5.12 5.01 -4.37
CA TYR A 145 -3.99 4.38 -5.05
C TYR A 145 -3.13 3.62 -4.04
N GLY A 146 -2.08 4.25 -3.49
CA GLY A 146 -1.24 3.64 -2.47
C GLY A 146 -1.92 3.59 -1.10
N MET A 147 -1.51 2.64 -0.25
CA MET A 147 -1.95 2.65 1.14
C MET A 147 -0.94 1.95 2.05
N CYS A 148 -1.00 2.30 3.34
CA CYS A 148 -0.35 1.54 4.40
C CYS A 148 -1.13 1.65 5.71
N LEU A 149 -0.90 0.70 6.61
CA LEU A 149 -1.39 0.71 7.98
C LEU A 149 -0.26 1.11 8.94
N TRP A 150 -0.62 1.84 9.98
CA TRP A 150 0.29 2.13 11.09
C TRP A 150 -0.44 1.98 12.43
N GLN A 151 0.14 1.20 13.32
CA GLN A 151 -0.35 1.06 14.68
C GLN A 151 0.56 1.83 15.63
N ARG A 152 -0.01 2.78 16.36
CA ARG A 152 0.72 3.58 17.34
C ARG A 152 1.13 2.71 18.53
N ALA A 153 2.41 2.76 18.89
CA ALA A 153 2.96 1.87 19.91
C ALA A 153 2.39 2.14 21.31
N SER A 154 2.11 3.41 21.64
CA SER A 154 1.72 3.85 22.99
C SER A 154 0.34 3.39 23.44
N ASP A 155 -0.63 3.35 22.53
CA ASP A 155 -2.05 3.08 22.84
C ASP A 155 -2.70 2.09 21.87
N LYS A 156 -1.92 1.55 20.94
CA LYS A 156 -2.37 0.61 19.92
C LYS A 156 -3.41 1.17 18.94
N ALA A 157 -3.64 2.48 18.94
CA ALA A 157 -4.51 3.12 17.95
C ALA A 157 -4.04 2.79 16.53
N LEU A 158 -4.97 2.39 15.67
CA LEU A 158 -4.69 1.98 14.30
C LEU A 158 -5.10 3.07 13.32
N PHE A 159 -4.23 3.31 12.36
CA PHE A 159 -4.47 4.28 11.28
C PHE A 159 -4.16 3.64 9.93
N GLY A 160 -5.01 3.96 8.95
CA GLY A 160 -4.71 3.78 7.54
C GLY A 160 -4.30 5.11 6.91
N PHE A 161 -3.29 5.07 6.03
CA PHE A 161 -2.92 6.19 5.18
C PHE A 161 -3.23 5.79 3.74
N VAL A 162 -4.08 6.56 3.09
CA VAL A 162 -4.45 6.32 1.69
C VAL A 162 -3.90 7.45 0.84
N VAL A 163 -3.07 7.13 -0.11
CA VAL A 163 -2.53 8.06 -1.10
C VAL A 163 -3.50 8.09 -2.27
N LEU A 164 -3.94 9.28 -2.65
CA LEU A 164 -4.81 9.50 -3.81
C LEU A 164 -3.98 9.84 -5.05
N LYS A 165 -4.54 9.63 -6.23
CA LYS A 165 -3.84 9.94 -7.49
C LYS A 165 -3.52 11.42 -7.69
N ASP A 166 -4.21 12.32 -7.00
CA ASP A 166 -3.91 13.76 -6.99
C ASP A 166 -2.71 14.13 -6.09
N GLY A 167 -2.13 13.15 -5.38
CA GLY A 167 -1.00 13.33 -4.47
C GLY A 167 -1.38 13.61 -3.03
N ARG A 168 -2.66 13.76 -2.72
CA ARG A 168 -3.15 13.91 -1.34
C ARG A 168 -2.97 12.59 -0.58
N ILE A 169 -2.74 12.69 0.74
CA ILE A 169 -2.68 11.56 1.67
C ILE A 169 -3.73 11.78 2.74
N ASP A 170 -4.72 10.92 2.79
CA ASP A 170 -5.76 10.97 3.80
C ASP A 170 -5.46 9.95 4.89
N GLN A 171 -5.49 10.39 6.16
CA GLN A 171 -5.30 9.56 7.34
C GLN A 171 -6.65 9.15 7.91
N VAL A 172 -6.88 7.84 8.04
CA VAL A 172 -8.12 7.26 8.60
C VAL A 172 -7.81 6.63 9.95
N ALA A 173 -8.42 7.11 11.02
CA ALA A 173 -8.42 6.40 12.30
C ALA A 173 -9.40 5.22 12.21
N ILE A 174 -8.93 4.03 12.53
CA ILE A 174 -9.71 2.78 12.43
C ILE A 174 -10.07 2.33 13.85
N ASP A 175 -11.37 2.20 14.12
CA ASP A 175 -11.89 1.66 15.37
C ASP A 175 -12.23 0.17 15.19
N LEU A 176 -11.64 -0.66 16.05
CA LEU A 176 -11.79 -2.12 16.08
C LEU A 176 -12.60 -2.62 17.29
N ASN A 177 -13.18 -1.71 18.08
CA ASN A 177 -13.90 -2.09 19.32
C ASN A 177 -15.29 -2.69 19.05
N THR A 178 -15.76 -2.68 17.82
CA THR A 178 -17.03 -3.26 17.38
C THR A 178 -16.79 -4.48 16.49
N ALA A 179 -17.81 -5.33 16.35
CA ALA A 179 -17.73 -6.54 15.50
C ALA A 179 -17.43 -6.20 14.02
N ILE A 180 -17.89 -5.04 13.56
CA ILE A 180 -17.59 -4.48 12.24
C ILE A 180 -16.74 -3.24 12.48
N PRO A 181 -15.50 -3.19 11.98
CA PRO A 181 -14.65 -2.01 12.10
C PRO A 181 -15.31 -0.75 11.52
N SER A 182 -14.99 0.40 12.11
CA SER A 182 -15.40 1.69 11.58
C SER A 182 -14.18 2.59 11.35
N GLY A 183 -14.33 3.65 10.56
CA GLY A 183 -13.23 4.55 10.25
C GLY A 183 -13.67 6.01 10.18
N LYS A 184 -12.74 6.89 10.56
CA LYS A 184 -12.93 8.34 10.45
C LYS A 184 -11.69 8.97 9.86
N VAL A 185 -11.84 9.76 8.80
CA VAL A 185 -10.77 10.60 8.28
C VAL A 185 -10.43 11.67 9.31
N VAL A 186 -9.16 11.76 9.67
CA VAL A 186 -8.66 12.67 10.72
C VAL A 186 -7.69 13.72 10.19
N ARG A 187 -7.18 13.52 9.01
CA ARG A 187 -6.32 14.46 8.30
C ARG A 187 -6.41 14.23 6.80
#